data_1b8ad457ca5fb0b404d9acc9023f4f21
#
_entry.id   1b8ad457ca5fb0b404d9acc9023f4f21
#
_cell.length_a   1.000
_cell.length_b   1.000
_cell.length_c   1.000
_cell.angle_alpha   90.00
_cell.angle_beta   90.00
_cell.angle_gamma   90.00
#
_symmetry.space_group_name_H-M   'P 1'
#
loop_
_entity.id
_entity.type
_entity.pdbx_description
1 polymer ?
#
loop_
_entity_poly.entity_id
_entity_poly.type
_entity_poly.pdbx_seq_one_letter_code
_entity_poly.pdbx_strand_id
1 'polypeptide(L)'
;AILLVEDSVRYYSTYLPELYKLILKQSAEFLKETLNEQQRKGRKRSRPKILLATNLDDAMIFYEKYKNNLLGVISDVGFVRHKEDSPDKEQLDAGIELVRYIRKDDPLMPVLLQSSQDAMSAVAQELGVGFIRKWSKTLMIQLGEYIKEEFGFGDFVFRDAERIEYGRASNLKDMEYLVKTIPDDVLIYNTSKNMFSKWF
;
A
#
# COMPACT_ATOMS: atom_id res chain seq x y z
N ALA A 1 5.67 -5.52 4.95
CA ALA A 1 5.45 -6.21 3.67
C ALA A 1 4.44 -5.44 2.82
N ILE A 2 4.36 -5.74 1.52
CA ILE A 2 3.30 -5.29 0.61
C ILE A 2 2.59 -6.56 0.14
N LEU A 3 1.26 -6.60 0.24
CA LEU A 3 0.45 -7.68 -0.31
C LEU A 3 0.08 -7.33 -1.75
N LEU A 4 0.48 -8.17 -2.69
CA LEU A 4 0.09 -8.10 -4.09
C LEU A 4 -0.87 -9.24 -4.40
N VAL A 5 -2.07 -8.93 -4.92
CA VAL A 5 -3.08 -9.91 -5.33
C VAL A 5 -3.27 -9.84 -6.84
N GLU A 6 -2.88 -10.90 -7.54
CA GLU A 6 -2.92 -10.98 -9.00
C GLU A 6 -2.83 -12.46 -9.42
N ASP A 7 -3.78 -12.97 -10.13
CA ASP A 7 -3.83 -14.37 -10.57
C ASP A 7 -3.23 -14.58 -11.96
N SER A 8 -3.15 -13.52 -12.79
CA SER A 8 -2.58 -13.60 -14.13
C SER A 8 -1.07 -13.76 -14.09
N VAL A 9 -0.57 -14.98 -14.40
CA VAL A 9 0.86 -15.27 -14.50
C VAL A 9 1.56 -14.31 -15.47
N ARG A 10 0.92 -14.00 -16.58
CA ARG A 10 1.45 -13.07 -17.59
C ARG A 10 1.64 -11.67 -17.02
N TYR A 11 0.70 -11.21 -16.17
CA TYR A 11 0.77 -9.88 -15.60
C TYR A 11 1.80 -9.82 -14.47
N TYR A 12 1.68 -10.68 -13.45
CA TYR A 12 2.58 -10.58 -12.30
C TYR A 12 4.04 -10.93 -12.65
N SER A 13 4.31 -11.82 -13.61
CA SER A 13 5.69 -12.12 -14.02
C SER A 13 6.41 -10.91 -14.65
N THR A 14 5.66 -10.04 -15.33
CA THR A 14 6.19 -8.78 -15.88
C THR A 14 6.25 -7.67 -14.84
N TYR A 15 5.22 -7.58 -14.01
CA TYR A 15 5.01 -6.50 -13.06
C TYR A 15 5.88 -6.63 -11.79
N LEU A 16 6.04 -7.84 -11.27
CA LEU A 16 6.74 -8.09 -10.02
C LEU A 16 8.21 -7.63 -10.03
N PRO A 17 9.01 -7.88 -11.07
CA PRO A 17 10.39 -7.38 -11.15
C PRO A 17 10.46 -5.84 -11.13
N GLU A 18 9.54 -5.16 -11.81
CA GLU A 18 9.51 -3.70 -11.84
C GLU A 18 9.06 -3.13 -10.49
N LEU A 19 8.07 -3.75 -9.85
CA LEU A 19 7.65 -3.41 -8.50
C LEU A 19 8.79 -3.58 -7.48
N TYR A 20 9.58 -4.66 -7.58
CA TYR A 20 10.77 -4.84 -6.75
C TYR A 20 11.81 -3.75 -6.97
N LYS A 21 12.11 -3.41 -8.24
CA LYS A 21 13.04 -2.31 -8.57
C LYS A 21 12.58 -0.99 -7.97
N LEU A 22 11.28 -0.71 -8.07
CA LEU A 22 10.67 0.49 -7.53
C LEU A 22 10.83 0.56 -6.01
N ILE A 23 10.49 -0.51 -5.29
CA ILE A 23 10.62 -0.59 -3.82
C ILE A 23 12.08 -0.47 -3.40
N LEU A 24 13.02 -1.10 -4.12
CA LEU A 24 14.43 -1.00 -3.84
C LEU A 24 14.96 0.43 -4.06
N LYS A 25 14.49 1.11 -5.11
CA LYS A 25 14.85 2.51 -5.38
C LYS A 25 14.35 3.42 -4.27
N GLN A 26 13.07 3.33 -3.89
CA GLN A 26 12.49 4.12 -2.81
C GLN A 26 13.21 3.86 -1.48
N SER A 27 13.47 2.58 -1.15
CA SER A 27 14.23 2.22 0.05
C SER A 27 15.67 2.79 0.04
N ALA A 28 16.30 2.88 -1.13
CA ALA A 28 17.65 3.43 -1.27
C ALA A 28 17.67 4.96 -1.14
N GLU A 29 16.66 5.66 -1.67
CA GLU A 29 16.51 7.11 -1.52
C GLU A 29 16.30 7.48 -0.05
N PHE A 30 15.45 6.77 0.66
CA PHE A 30 15.21 6.93 2.08
C PHE A 30 16.47 6.65 2.95
N LEU A 31 17.35 5.74 2.51
CA LEU A 31 18.62 5.45 3.19
C LEU A 31 19.67 6.56 3.04
N LYS A 32 19.59 7.40 2.01
CA LYS A 32 20.52 8.52 1.81
C LYS A 32 20.32 9.63 2.84
N GLU A 33 19.12 9.77 3.36
CA GLU A 33 18.75 10.79 4.34
C GLU A 33 19.08 10.39 5.79
N THR A 34 19.50 9.15 6.04
CA THR A 34 19.80 8.67 7.39
C THR A 34 21.25 8.97 7.81
N LEU A 35 21.38 9.66 8.94
CA LEU A 35 22.65 10.22 9.43
C LEU A 35 23.60 9.21 10.10
N ASN A 36 23.19 7.98 10.46
CA ASN A 36 23.98 7.02 11.24
C ASN A 36 24.16 5.65 10.58
N GLU A 37 25.41 5.11 10.62
CA GLU A 37 25.73 3.77 10.07
C GLU A 37 24.92 2.61 10.71
N GLN A 38 24.60 2.68 11.99
CA GLN A 38 23.79 1.66 12.66
C GLN A 38 22.34 1.65 12.16
N GLN A 39 21.77 2.81 11.95
CA GLN A 39 20.44 2.96 11.35
C GLN A 39 20.42 2.47 9.89
N ARG A 40 21.49 2.76 9.12
CA ARG A 40 21.68 2.23 7.76
C ARG A 40 21.72 0.71 7.73
N LYS A 41 22.42 0.06 8.68
CA LYS A 41 22.49 -1.41 8.76
C LYS A 41 21.15 -2.05 9.14
N GLY A 42 20.43 -1.45 10.10
CA GLY A 42 19.10 -1.89 10.50
C GLY A 42 18.10 -1.82 9.33
N ARG A 43 18.03 -0.67 8.67
CA ARG A 43 17.11 -0.44 7.54
C ARG A 43 17.45 -1.24 6.27
N LYS A 44 18.72 -1.51 5.98
CA LYS A 44 19.10 -2.43 4.90
C LYS A 44 18.53 -3.86 5.09
N ARG A 45 18.32 -4.27 6.35
CA ARG A 45 17.71 -5.57 6.69
C ARG A 45 16.19 -5.54 6.65
N SER A 46 15.57 -4.36 6.72
CA SER A 46 14.12 -4.15 6.80
C SER A 46 13.47 -3.92 5.43
N ARG A 47 14.08 -4.42 4.33
CA ARG A 47 13.50 -4.25 2.99
C ARG A 47 12.11 -4.87 2.94
N PRO A 48 11.10 -4.12 2.49
CA PRO A 48 9.75 -4.64 2.37
C PRO A 48 9.74 -5.85 1.44
N LYS A 49 9.03 -6.89 1.87
CA LYS A 49 8.79 -8.09 1.05
C LYS A 49 7.47 -7.92 0.33
N ILE A 50 7.39 -8.44 -0.88
CA ILE A 50 6.13 -8.60 -1.59
C ILE A 50 5.60 -10.00 -1.29
N LEU A 51 4.37 -10.05 -0.81
CA LEU A 51 3.60 -11.29 -0.62
C LEU A 51 2.65 -11.39 -1.80
N LEU A 52 2.84 -12.37 -2.66
CA LEU A 52 1.97 -12.61 -3.81
C LEU A 52 0.87 -13.59 -3.42
N ALA A 53 -0.37 -13.19 -3.56
CA ALA A 53 -1.55 -14.05 -3.54
C ALA A 53 -2.16 -14.11 -4.95
N THR A 54 -2.60 -15.29 -5.35
CA THR A 54 -3.20 -15.51 -6.67
C THR A 54 -4.69 -15.87 -6.59
N ASN A 55 -5.28 -15.77 -5.41
CA ASN A 55 -6.68 -16.05 -5.15
C ASN A 55 -7.13 -15.30 -3.89
N LEU A 56 -8.45 -15.20 -3.68
CA LEU A 56 -9.04 -14.44 -2.59
C LEU A 56 -8.73 -15.04 -1.21
N ASP A 57 -8.80 -16.38 -1.09
CA ASP A 57 -8.57 -17.06 0.17
C ASP A 57 -7.13 -16.84 0.68
N ASP A 58 -6.12 -17.02 -0.20
CA ASP A 58 -4.72 -16.75 0.14
C ASP A 58 -4.50 -15.26 0.49
N ALA A 59 -5.18 -14.34 -0.23
CA ALA A 59 -5.08 -12.91 0.05
C ALA A 59 -5.61 -12.58 1.46
N MET A 60 -6.75 -13.14 1.85
CA MET A 60 -7.32 -12.96 3.19
C MET A 60 -6.43 -13.59 4.27
N ILE A 61 -5.91 -14.81 4.04
CA ILE A 61 -4.97 -15.47 4.96
C ILE A 61 -3.71 -14.62 5.15
N PHE A 62 -3.12 -14.10 4.07
CA PHE A 62 -1.94 -13.26 4.16
C PHE A 62 -2.24 -11.93 4.87
N TYR A 63 -3.39 -11.32 4.58
CA TYR A 63 -3.81 -10.12 5.27
C TYR A 63 -3.91 -10.37 6.79
N GLU A 64 -4.67 -11.36 7.24
CA GLU A 64 -4.83 -11.68 8.67
C GLU A 64 -3.50 -11.97 9.35
N LYS A 65 -2.63 -12.72 8.70
CA LYS A 65 -1.34 -13.11 9.27
C LYS A 65 -0.37 -11.94 9.40
N TYR A 66 -0.42 -10.98 8.47
CA TYR A 66 0.61 -9.95 8.35
C TYR A 66 0.09 -8.51 8.50
N LYS A 67 -1.21 -8.28 8.76
CA LYS A 67 -1.85 -6.95 8.78
C LYS A 67 -1.10 -5.91 9.62
N ASN A 68 -0.52 -6.29 10.75
CA ASN A 68 0.27 -5.39 11.61
C ASN A 68 1.61 -4.96 10.98
N ASN A 69 2.10 -5.68 9.97
CA ASN A 69 3.37 -5.44 9.28
C ASN A 69 3.19 -5.12 7.79
N LEU A 70 1.93 -4.97 7.32
CA LEU A 70 1.65 -4.54 5.95
C LEU A 70 1.79 -3.02 5.86
N LEU A 71 2.50 -2.58 4.82
CA LEU A 71 2.55 -1.19 4.40
C LEU A 71 1.33 -0.82 3.56
N GLY A 72 0.83 -1.78 2.80
CA GLY A 72 -0.36 -1.62 1.97
C GLY A 72 -0.63 -2.86 1.12
N VAL A 73 -1.74 -2.78 0.39
CA VAL A 73 -2.25 -3.84 -0.50
C VAL A 73 -2.38 -3.29 -1.91
N ILE A 74 -1.89 -4.05 -2.89
CA ILE A 74 -2.12 -3.79 -4.32
C ILE A 74 -2.91 -4.99 -4.84
N SER A 75 -4.10 -4.77 -5.37
CA SER A 75 -4.98 -5.85 -5.80
C SER A 75 -5.54 -5.62 -7.18
N ASP A 76 -5.57 -6.66 -7.99
CA ASP A 76 -6.51 -6.70 -9.11
C ASP A 76 -7.94 -6.61 -8.60
N VAL A 77 -8.87 -6.27 -9.48
CA VAL A 77 -10.32 -6.27 -9.17
C VAL A 77 -10.91 -7.66 -9.41
N GLY A 78 -10.54 -8.32 -10.51
CA GLY A 78 -11.04 -9.64 -10.87
C GLY A 78 -9.98 -10.72 -10.68
N PHE A 79 -10.31 -11.78 -9.94
CA PHE A 79 -9.49 -12.99 -9.78
C PHE A 79 -10.30 -14.13 -9.16
N VAL A 80 -9.74 -15.34 -9.17
CA VAL A 80 -10.41 -16.53 -8.64
C VAL A 80 -10.51 -16.52 -7.12
N ARG A 81 -11.55 -17.18 -6.57
CA ARG A 81 -11.73 -17.28 -5.12
C ARG A 81 -10.78 -18.30 -4.50
N HIS A 82 -10.76 -19.51 -5.03
CA HIS A 82 -9.98 -20.63 -4.48
C HIS A 82 -8.80 -20.95 -5.38
N LYS A 83 -7.75 -21.48 -4.79
CA LYS A 83 -6.52 -21.84 -5.50
C LYS A 83 -6.73 -22.90 -6.59
N GLU A 84 -7.69 -23.79 -6.38
CA GLU A 84 -8.04 -24.90 -7.30
C GLU A 84 -9.01 -24.47 -8.41
N ASP A 85 -9.52 -23.24 -8.33
CA ASP A 85 -10.43 -22.72 -9.36
C ASP A 85 -9.67 -22.50 -10.67
N SER A 86 -10.33 -22.86 -11.76
CA SER A 86 -9.85 -22.55 -13.09
C SER A 86 -10.10 -21.08 -13.44
N PRO A 87 -9.31 -20.46 -14.34
CA PRO A 87 -9.43 -19.05 -14.68
C PRO A 87 -10.81 -18.60 -15.18
N ASP A 88 -11.61 -19.53 -15.70
CA ASP A 88 -13.00 -19.27 -16.12
C ASP A 88 -13.97 -19.02 -14.96
N LYS A 89 -13.54 -19.31 -13.71
CA LYS A 89 -14.27 -19.00 -12.49
C LYS A 89 -13.84 -17.67 -11.84
N GLU A 90 -13.16 -16.82 -12.59
CA GLU A 90 -12.79 -15.48 -12.12
C GLU A 90 -14.03 -14.72 -11.61
N GLN A 91 -13.90 -14.18 -10.40
CA GLN A 91 -14.90 -13.29 -9.82
C GLN A 91 -14.50 -11.84 -10.14
N LEU A 92 -15.36 -11.16 -10.89
CA LEU A 92 -15.09 -9.79 -11.39
C LEU A 92 -15.05 -8.72 -10.30
N ASP A 93 -15.39 -9.08 -9.05
CA ASP A 93 -15.44 -8.19 -7.89
C ASP A 93 -14.68 -8.73 -6.68
N ALA A 94 -13.84 -9.76 -6.85
CA ALA A 94 -13.06 -10.36 -5.76
C ALA A 94 -12.18 -9.32 -5.03
N GLY A 95 -11.55 -8.42 -5.77
CA GLY A 95 -10.77 -7.33 -5.20
C GLY A 95 -11.61 -6.33 -4.40
N ILE A 96 -12.85 -6.10 -4.81
CA ILE A 96 -13.80 -5.26 -4.06
C ILE A 96 -14.21 -5.95 -2.75
N GLU A 97 -14.46 -7.27 -2.78
CA GLU A 97 -14.72 -8.05 -1.57
C GLU A 97 -13.54 -7.97 -0.59
N LEU A 98 -12.32 -8.14 -1.09
CA LEU A 98 -11.10 -7.99 -0.29
C LEU A 98 -10.99 -6.60 0.33
N VAL A 99 -11.22 -5.53 -0.44
CA VAL A 99 -11.19 -4.16 0.09
C VAL A 99 -12.22 -3.98 1.20
N ARG A 100 -13.46 -4.43 1.00
CA ARG A 100 -14.51 -4.34 2.03
C ARG A 100 -14.14 -5.11 3.30
N TYR A 101 -13.51 -6.27 3.14
CA TYR A 101 -13.00 -7.05 4.25
C TYR A 101 -11.93 -6.28 5.05
N ILE A 102 -10.93 -5.72 4.35
CA ILE A 102 -9.87 -4.92 4.96
C ILE A 102 -10.43 -3.68 5.67
N ARG A 103 -11.37 -2.95 5.03
CA ARG A 103 -11.97 -1.73 5.59
C ARG A 103 -12.75 -1.94 6.89
N LYS A 104 -13.31 -3.14 7.12
CA LYS A 104 -13.95 -3.49 8.40
C LYS A 104 -12.96 -3.61 9.55
N ASP A 105 -11.74 -4.07 9.27
CA ASP A 105 -10.69 -4.27 10.27
C ASP A 105 -9.79 -3.03 10.40
N ASP A 106 -9.29 -2.51 9.29
CA ASP A 106 -8.43 -1.31 9.21
C ASP A 106 -8.94 -0.32 8.15
N PRO A 107 -9.73 0.69 8.56
CA PRO A 107 -10.20 1.73 7.64
C PRO A 107 -9.09 2.54 6.98
N LEU A 108 -7.89 2.57 7.57
CA LEU A 108 -6.74 3.36 7.12
C LEU A 108 -5.73 2.58 6.31
N MET A 109 -5.86 1.24 6.20
CA MET A 109 -4.93 0.44 5.41
C MET A 109 -4.85 0.98 3.97
N PRO A 110 -3.68 1.37 3.48
CA PRO A 110 -3.56 1.79 2.08
C PRO A 110 -3.87 0.62 1.14
N VAL A 111 -4.83 0.80 0.26
CA VAL A 111 -5.20 -0.20 -0.75
C VAL A 111 -5.23 0.47 -2.11
N LEU A 112 -4.58 -0.16 -3.09
CA LEU A 112 -4.57 0.23 -4.48
C LEU A 112 -5.27 -0.85 -5.31
N LEU A 113 -6.35 -0.49 -5.97
CA LEU A 113 -7.01 -1.37 -6.95
C LEU A 113 -6.44 -1.14 -8.35
N GLN A 114 -6.32 -2.21 -9.10
CA GLN A 114 -5.91 -2.21 -10.49
C GLN A 114 -6.94 -2.91 -11.35
N SER A 115 -7.31 -2.31 -12.48
CA SER A 115 -8.21 -2.94 -13.46
C SER A 115 -7.97 -2.38 -14.85
N SER A 116 -8.31 -3.15 -15.86
CA SER A 116 -8.38 -2.68 -17.25
C SER A 116 -9.67 -1.88 -17.53
N GLN A 117 -10.66 -1.95 -16.64
CA GLN A 117 -11.96 -1.31 -16.77
C GLN A 117 -11.97 0.05 -16.08
N ASP A 118 -12.17 1.14 -16.83
CA ASP A 118 -12.20 2.51 -16.27
C ASP A 118 -13.34 2.73 -15.26
N ALA A 119 -14.46 2.01 -15.42
CA ALA A 119 -15.60 2.09 -14.50
C ALA A 119 -15.22 1.74 -13.04
N MET A 120 -14.17 0.95 -12.82
CA MET A 120 -13.70 0.59 -11.49
C MET A 120 -13.08 1.76 -10.72
N SER A 121 -12.74 2.84 -11.40
CA SER A 121 -12.27 4.08 -10.75
C SER A 121 -13.33 4.70 -9.82
N ALA A 122 -14.59 4.73 -10.26
CA ALA A 122 -15.69 5.25 -9.43
C ALA A 122 -15.91 4.36 -8.18
N VAL A 123 -15.86 3.04 -8.34
CA VAL A 123 -15.99 2.08 -7.24
C VAL A 123 -14.84 2.23 -6.24
N ALA A 124 -13.60 2.40 -6.73
CA ALA A 124 -12.45 2.63 -5.87
C ALA A 124 -12.59 3.94 -5.06
N GLN A 125 -13.12 5.00 -5.69
CA GLN A 125 -13.40 6.26 -5.01
C GLN A 125 -14.44 6.10 -3.91
N GLU A 126 -15.54 5.39 -4.14
CA GLU A 126 -16.55 5.09 -3.12
C GLU A 126 -15.99 4.32 -1.93
N LEU A 127 -15.06 3.39 -2.20
CA LEU A 127 -14.38 2.59 -1.17
C LEU A 127 -13.24 3.34 -0.47
N GLY A 128 -12.92 4.55 -0.89
CA GLY A 128 -11.81 5.34 -0.36
C GLY A 128 -10.45 4.68 -0.58
N VAL A 129 -10.23 4.06 -1.75
CA VAL A 129 -8.97 3.40 -2.13
C VAL A 129 -8.38 4.01 -3.41
N GLY A 130 -7.08 3.81 -3.62
CA GLY A 130 -6.43 4.20 -4.86
C GLY A 130 -6.87 3.36 -6.05
N PHE A 131 -6.76 3.92 -7.25
CA PHE A 131 -7.02 3.21 -8.49
C PHE A 131 -5.96 3.53 -9.55
N ILE A 132 -5.45 2.50 -10.22
CA ILE A 132 -4.57 2.64 -11.37
C ILE A 132 -5.07 1.69 -12.47
N ARG A 133 -5.18 2.25 -13.69
CA ARG A 133 -5.55 1.46 -14.85
C ARG A 133 -4.41 0.53 -15.28
N LYS A 134 -4.70 -0.78 -15.40
CA LYS A 134 -3.78 -1.77 -15.98
C LYS A 134 -3.41 -1.37 -17.43
N TRP A 135 -2.19 -1.70 -17.83
CA TRP A 135 -1.67 -1.44 -19.19
C TRP A 135 -1.55 0.04 -19.56
N SER A 136 -1.70 0.97 -18.60
CA SER A 136 -1.38 2.38 -18.83
C SER A 136 0.12 2.55 -19.07
N LYS A 137 0.49 3.45 -20.00
CA LYS A 137 1.90 3.82 -20.23
C LYS A 137 2.54 4.46 -18.99
N THR A 138 1.73 5.03 -18.11
CA THR A 138 2.16 5.70 -16.88
C THR A 138 1.99 4.81 -15.62
N LEU A 139 1.61 3.53 -15.78
CA LEU A 139 1.36 2.61 -14.67
C LEU A 139 2.47 2.64 -13.61
N MET A 140 3.73 2.46 -14.02
CA MET A 140 4.86 2.39 -13.08
C MET A 140 5.18 3.73 -12.42
N ILE A 141 4.90 4.84 -13.10
CA ILE A 141 5.06 6.19 -12.52
C ILE A 141 3.98 6.39 -11.45
N GLN A 142 2.71 6.18 -11.78
CA GLN A 142 1.59 6.31 -10.85
C GLN A 142 1.72 5.38 -9.65
N LEU A 143 2.19 4.16 -9.88
CA LEU A 143 2.46 3.20 -8.82
C LEU A 143 3.57 3.70 -7.89
N GLY A 144 4.64 4.26 -8.46
CA GLY A 144 5.74 4.83 -7.68
C GLY A 144 5.31 5.98 -6.80
N GLU A 145 4.49 6.88 -7.33
CA GLU A 145 3.90 7.98 -6.59
C GLU A 145 3.00 7.46 -5.47
N TYR A 146 2.10 6.53 -5.76
CA TYR A 146 1.21 5.94 -4.77
C TYR A 146 1.97 5.23 -3.63
N ILE A 147 2.98 4.41 -3.96
CA ILE A 147 3.82 3.74 -2.97
C ILE A 147 4.57 4.77 -2.10
N LYS A 148 5.11 5.81 -2.71
CA LYS A 148 5.81 6.86 -1.99
C LYS A 148 4.88 7.58 -1.02
N GLU A 149 3.68 7.95 -1.44
CA GLU A 149 2.75 8.76 -0.67
C GLU A 149 1.96 7.96 0.38
N GLU A 150 1.54 6.73 0.05
CA GLU A 150 0.61 5.99 0.89
C GLU A 150 1.27 4.83 1.67
N PHE A 151 2.38 4.26 1.17
CA PHE A 151 3.05 3.12 1.82
C PHE A 151 4.19 3.54 2.75
N GLY A 152 4.36 4.83 3.03
CA GLY A 152 5.32 5.34 3.99
C GLY A 152 6.77 5.45 3.48
N PHE A 153 6.98 5.46 2.15
CA PHE A 153 8.31 5.67 1.55
C PHE A 153 8.63 7.14 1.25
N GLY A 154 7.72 8.04 1.50
CA GLY A 154 7.89 9.48 1.34
C GLY A 154 7.72 10.22 2.63
N ASP A 155 7.26 11.48 2.53
CA ASP A 155 6.96 12.29 3.69
C ASP A 155 5.85 11.65 4.54
N PHE A 156 5.94 11.82 5.86
CA PHE A 156 4.80 11.48 6.71
C PHE A 156 3.74 12.57 6.57
N VAL A 157 2.54 12.17 6.15
CA VAL A 157 1.44 13.10 5.95
C VAL A 157 0.43 12.96 7.08
N PHE A 158 0.30 14.01 7.90
CA PHE A 158 -0.74 14.08 8.91
C PHE A 158 -2.08 14.38 8.27
N ARG A 159 -3.04 13.46 8.42
CA ARG A 159 -4.41 13.59 7.89
C ARG A 159 -5.41 13.26 9.00
N ASP A 160 -6.61 13.86 8.91
CA ASP A 160 -7.75 13.45 9.73
C ASP A 160 -8.53 12.28 9.13
N ALA A 161 -9.67 11.94 9.73
CA ALA A 161 -10.56 10.86 9.26
C ALA A 161 -11.17 11.16 7.89
N GLU A 162 -11.35 12.42 7.54
CA GLU A 162 -11.85 12.92 6.27
C GLU A 162 -10.74 13.05 5.21
N ARG A 163 -9.50 12.64 5.55
CA ARG A 163 -8.30 12.72 4.71
C ARG A 163 -7.83 14.16 4.41
N ILE A 164 -8.26 15.14 5.19
CA ILE A 164 -7.73 16.50 5.09
C ILE A 164 -6.29 16.51 5.60
N GLU A 165 -5.39 17.10 4.82
CA GLU A 165 -3.98 17.21 5.16
C GLU A 165 -3.72 18.39 6.09
N TYR A 166 -3.04 18.11 7.22
CA TYR A 166 -2.64 19.12 8.23
C TYR A 166 -1.15 19.46 8.16
N GLY A 167 -0.35 18.63 7.52
CA GLY A 167 1.06 18.89 7.32
C GLY A 167 1.85 17.67 6.87
N ARG A 168 3.08 17.92 6.39
CA ARG A 168 4.02 16.89 5.92
C ARG A 168 5.33 16.99 6.67
N ALA A 169 5.84 15.86 7.14
CA ALA A 169 7.16 15.74 7.74
C ALA A 169 8.08 14.97 6.81
N SER A 170 9.09 15.64 6.28
CA SER A 170 10.13 15.01 5.44
C SER A 170 11.28 14.46 6.28
N ASN A 171 11.39 14.90 7.52
CA ASN A 171 12.44 14.52 8.45
C ASN A 171 11.97 14.62 9.91
N LEU A 172 12.83 14.21 10.86
CA LEU A 172 12.48 14.21 12.29
C LEU A 172 12.23 15.60 12.87
N LYS A 173 12.83 16.67 12.32
CA LYS A 173 12.61 18.04 12.80
C LYS A 173 11.22 18.54 12.40
N ASP A 174 10.81 18.27 11.16
CA ASP A 174 9.47 18.57 10.69
C ASP A 174 8.43 17.78 11.51
N MET A 175 8.73 16.50 11.77
CA MET A 175 7.89 15.64 12.61
C MET A 175 7.73 16.22 14.02
N GLU A 176 8.84 16.62 14.67
CA GLU A 176 8.81 17.24 16.01
C GLU A 176 7.98 18.51 16.02
N TYR A 177 8.12 19.35 15.01
CA TYR A 177 7.35 20.58 14.87
C TYR A 177 5.85 20.30 14.72
N LEU A 178 5.49 19.39 13.80
CA LEU A 178 4.09 19.07 13.50
C LEU A 178 3.39 18.39 14.68
N VAL A 179 4.04 17.45 15.35
CA VAL A 179 3.49 16.81 16.57
C VAL A 179 3.15 17.82 17.66
N LYS A 180 3.85 18.97 17.73
CA LYS A 180 3.60 20.04 18.70
C LYS A 180 2.53 21.04 18.26
N THR A 181 2.20 21.08 16.97
CA THR A 181 1.38 22.16 16.37
C THR A 181 0.05 21.71 15.80
N ILE A 182 -0.07 20.44 15.39
CA ILE A 182 -1.33 19.89 14.86
C ILE A 182 -2.35 19.66 15.99
N PRO A 183 -3.67 19.66 15.69
CA PRO A 183 -4.71 19.33 16.65
C PRO A 183 -4.54 17.93 17.25
N ASP A 184 -4.90 17.76 18.52
CA ASP A 184 -4.73 16.50 19.26
C ASP A 184 -5.52 15.34 18.65
N ASP A 185 -6.71 15.58 18.13
CA ASP A 185 -7.55 14.59 17.46
C ASP A 185 -6.88 14.04 16.19
N VAL A 186 -6.24 14.91 15.39
CA VAL A 186 -5.43 14.51 14.22
C VAL A 186 -4.22 13.68 14.66
N LEU A 187 -3.56 14.08 15.74
CA LEU A 187 -2.42 13.33 16.27
C LEU A 187 -2.86 11.94 16.75
N ILE A 188 -3.94 11.85 17.54
CA ILE A 188 -4.51 10.58 18.02
C ILE A 188 -4.89 9.68 16.84
N TYR A 189 -5.54 10.24 15.81
CA TYR A 189 -5.91 9.49 14.61
C TYR A 189 -4.69 8.84 13.94
N ASN A 190 -3.61 9.61 13.70
CA ASN A 190 -2.41 9.12 13.05
C ASN A 190 -1.59 8.14 13.91
N THR A 191 -1.67 8.24 15.26
CA THR A 191 -0.98 7.30 16.17
C THR A 191 -1.72 5.98 16.33
N SER A 192 -3.05 5.95 16.17
CA SER A 192 -3.91 4.79 16.47
C SER A 192 -3.63 3.55 15.59
N LYS A 193 -2.99 3.70 14.43
CA LYS A 193 -2.79 2.64 13.42
C LYS A 193 -1.33 2.35 13.08
N ASN A 194 -0.43 2.56 14.04
CA ASN A 194 1.02 2.32 13.85
C ASN A 194 1.63 3.05 12.64
N MET A 195 1.03 4.17 12.21
CA MET A 195 1.50 4.90 11.03
C MET A 195 2.92 5.41 11.21
N PHE A 196 3.27 5.86 12.42
CA PHE A 196 4.64 6.28 12.74
C PHE A 196 5.64 5.14 12.59
N SER A 197 5.34 3.94 13.10
CA SER A 197 6.24 2.78 12.99
C SER A 197 6.38 2.26 11.56
N LYS A 198 5.43 2.54 10.69
CA LYS A 198 5.54 2.24 9.25
C LYS A 198 6.46 3.23 8.53
N TRP A 199 6.53 4.49 9.00
CA TRP A 199 7.36 5.54 8.42
C TRP A 199 8.81 5.52 8.95
N PHE A 200 9.02 5.20 10.25
CA PHE A 200 10.34 5.02 10.86
C PHE A 200 11.02 3.72 10.43
#